data_83e95f09420ef7f9489d90a7ac449958
#
_entry.id   83e95f09420ef7f9489d90a7ac449958
#
_cell.length_a   1.000
_cell.length_b   1.000
_cell.length_c   1.000
_cell.angle_alpha   90.00
_cell.angle_beta   90.00
_cell.angle_gamma   90.00
#
_symmetry.space_group_name_H-M   'P 1'
#
loop_
_entity.id
_entity.type
_entity.pdbx_description
1 polymer ?
#
loop_
_entity_poly.entity_id
_entity_poly.type
_entity_poly.pdbx_seq_one_letter_code
_entity_poly.pdbx_strand_id
1 'polypeptide(L)'
;MLGQLTGPSRPPLSGGTPRRLVILLHGLGADGNDLIGLQQYWGRLVPDAEFISPNAPFPCDMAPYGYQWFSVQDRTPAAVLAGVRAAAPMLDAFIDEEVQKRGLTESDTALVGFSQGTMMSLYVGLRRAKQLAGILGYSGRLIAPELLASELRSRPPVLLVHGTHDPMVPFESLAHAETALKTAGVPVETLACPGIEHSIDPEGLQRGGAFLQRVLSAPPA
;
A
#
# COMPACT_ATOMS: atom_id res chain seq x y z
N MET A 1 9.83 -8.17 21.33
CA MET A 1 9.13 -6.95 20.89
C MET A 1 9.25 -6.89 19.38
N LEU A 2 8.15 -6.67 18.65
CA LEU A 2 8.19 -6.40 17.21
C LEU A 2 8.97 -5.09 17.00
N GLY A 3 9.91 -5.06 16.06
CA GLY A 3 10.68 -3.85 15.76
C GLY A 3 9.73 -2.74 15.30
N GLN A 4 9.87 -1.55 15.89
CA GLN A 4 9.05 -0.39 15.52
C GLN A 4 9.47 0.11 14.15
N LEU A 5 8.51 0.20 13.21
CA LEU A 5 8.77 0.80 11.90
C LEU A 5 8.92 2.31 12.07
N THR A 6 9.89 2.90 11.37
CA THR A 6 10.15 4.36 11.38
C THR A 6 10.44 4.85 9.97
N GLY A 7 10.13 6.11 9.70
CA GLY A 7 10.39 6.71 8.40
C GLY A 7 10.01 8.19 8.35
N PRO A 8 10.24 8.85 7.21
CA PRO A 8 9.90 10.25 7.03
C PRO A 8 8.38 10.48 7.04
N SER A 9 7.98 11.66 7.49
CA SER A 9 6.61 12.14 7.36
C SER A 9 6.56 13.55 6.75
N ARG A 10 5.41 13.92 6.24
CA ARG A 10 5.08 15.25 5.73
C ARG A 10 3.75 15.69 6.33
N PRO A 11 3.70 16.84 7.00
CA PRO A 11 2.49 17.33 7.62
C PRO A 11 1.42 17.71 6.59
N PRO A 12 0.16 17.89 7.03
CA PRO A 12 -0.92 18.38 6.19
C PRO A 12 -0.58 19.73 5.55
N LEU A 13 -0.94 19.92 4.28
CA LEU A 13 -0.75 21.22 3.60
C LEU A 13 -1.70 22.31 4.13
N SER A 14 -2.84 21.91 4.70
CA SER A 14 -3.77 22.84 5.37
C SER A 14 -3.21 23.43 6.66
N GLY A 15 -2.14 22.84 7.21
CA GLY A 15 -1.60 23.16 8.53
C GLY A 15 -2.45 22.54 9.65
N GLY A 16 -1.90 22.57 10.87
CA GLY A 16 -2.60 22.05 12.05
C GLY A 16 -2.57 20.53 12.21
N THR A 17 -3.54 20.03 12.97
CA THR A 17 -3.66 18.60 13.28
C THR A 17 -4.18 17.83 12.06
N PRO A 18 -3.54 16.71 11.68
CA PRO A 18 -4.02 15.91 10.56
C PRO A 18 -5.41 15.33 10.83
N ARG A 19 -6.25 15.35 9.81
CA ARG A 19 -7.58 14.73 9.82
C ARG A 19 -7.64 13.47 8.96
N ARG A 20 -6.59 13.21 8.20
CA ARG A 20 -6.44 12.06 7.32
C ARG A 20 -5.00 11.57 7.37
N LEU A 21 -4.80 10.31 7.09
CA LEU A 21 -3.47 9.69 7.06
C LEU A 21 -3.29 8.91 5.76
N VAL A 22 -2.15 9.10 5.11
CA VAL A 22 -1.72 8.31 3.96
C VAL A 22 -0.40 7.63 4.32
N ILE A 23 -0.40 6.30 4.36
CA ILE A 23 0.77 5.49 4.66
C ILE A 23 1.33 4.95 3.34
N LEU A 24 2.59 5.26 3.04
CA LEU A 24 3.27 4.94 1.80
C LEU A 24 4.25 3.79 2.04
N LEU A 25 4.08 2.67 1.32
CA LEU A 25 4.87 1.45 1.50
C LEU A 25 5.75 1.23 0.26
N HIS A 26 7.05 1.41 0.42
CA HIS A 26 8.04 1.33 -0.67
C HIS A 26 8.26 -0.10 -1.19
N GLY A 27 8.91 -0.22 -2.33
CA GLY A 27 9.31 -1.47 -2.95
C GLY A 27 10.60 -2.06 -2.37
N LEU A 28 10.96 -3.25 -2.85
CA LEU A 28 12.21 -3.95 -2.50
C LEU A 28 13.44 -3.07 -2.76
N GLY A 29 14.34 -2.98 -1.80
CA GLY A 29 15.62 -2.28 -1.94
C GLY A 29 15.56 -0.76 -1.79
N ALA A 30 14.36 -0.21 -1.60
CA ALA A 30 14.16 1.21 -1.33
C ALA A 30 14.07 1.48 0.18
N ASP A 31 13.69 2.71 0.54
CA ASP A 31 13.41 3.16 1.90
C ASP A 31 12.24 4.14 1.92
N GLY A 32 11.89 4.67 3.08
CA GLY A 32 10.78 5.62 3.23
C GLY A 32 10.94 6.91 2.43
N ASN A 33 12.15 7.30 2.02
CA ASN A 33 12.36 8.51 1.23
C ASN A 33 11.94 8.35 -0.23
N ASP A 34 11.81 7.12 -0.71
CA ASP A 34 11.41 6.82 -2.09
C ASP A 34 10.02 7.38 -2.44
N LEU A 35 9.02 7.10 -1.60
CA LEU A 35 7.64 7.48 -1.88
C LEU A 35 7.15 8.76 -1.19
N ILE A 36 7.85 9.26 -0.17
CA ILE A 36 7.36 10.42 0.59
C ILE A 36 7.21 11.67 -0.27
N GLY A 37 7.94 11.76 -1.37
CA GLY A 37 7.83 12.83 -2.36
C GLY A 37 6.47 12.90 -3.07
N LEU A 38 5.69 11.82 -3.06
CA LEU A 38 4.34 11.79 -3.67
C LEU A 38 3.38 12.78 -3.02
N GLN A 39 3.64 13.20 -1.77
CA GLN A 39 2.88 14.26 -1.12
C GLN A 39 2.88 15.58 -1.93
N GLN A 40 3.92 15.88 -2.69
CA GLN A 40 3.99 17.09 -3.53
C GLN A 40 2.90 17.10 -4.62
N TYR A 41 2.51 15.93 -5.10
CA TYR A 41 1.48 15.76 -6.14
C TYR A 41 0.07 15.65 -5.54
N TRP A 42 -0.08 14.95 -4.43
CA TRP A 42 -1.39 14.61 -3.86
C TRP A 42 -1.84 15.50 -2.71
N GLY A 43 -0.90 16.18 -2.04
CA GLY A 43 -1.22 16.97 -0.86
C GLY A 43 -2.25 18.08 -1.09
N ARG A 44 -2.32 18.64 -2.31
CA ARG A 44 -3.37 19.62 -2.65
C ARG A 44 -4.75 18.99 -2.85
N LEU A 45 -4.83 17.71 -3.17
CA LEU A 45 -6.07 16.96 -3.34
C LEU A 45 -6.62 16.47 -2.00
N VAL A 46 -5.74 16.22 -1.05
CA VAL A 46 -6.06 15.78 0.32
C VAL A 46 -5.32 16.68 1.34
N PRO A 47 -5.66 17.99 1.41
CA PRO A 47 -4.87 18.98 2.12
C PRO A 47 -4.77 18.73 3.64
N ASP A 48 -5.73 18.01 4.22
CA ASP A 48 -5.76 17.65 5.64
C ASP A 48 -5.05 16.34 5.96
N ALA A 49 -4.42 15.70 4.97
CA ALA A 49 -3.72 14.44 5.16
C ALA A 49 -2.25 14.65 5.55
N GLU A 50 -1.82 13.95 6.60
CA GLU A 50 -0.41 13.68 6.83
C GLU A 50 0.00 12.47 5.99
N PHE A 51 1.20 12.54 5.43
CA PHE A 51 1.82 11.44 4.70
C PHE A 51 2.98 10.89 5.53
N ILE A 52 3.03 9.55 5.70
CA ILE A 52 4.13 8.87 6.38
C ILE A 52 4.60 7.69 5.52
N SER A 53 5.90 7.50 5.47
CA SER A 53 6.51 6.44 4.64
C SER A 53 7.53 5.65 5.47
N PRO A 54 7.11 4.58 6.17
CA PRO A 54 8.02 3.81 6.99
C PRO A 54 9.00 3.01 6.15
N ASN A 55 10.22 2.80 6.68
CA ASN A 55 11.12 1.78 6.20
C ASN A 55 10.52 0.41 6.49
N ALA A 56 10.66 -0.52 5.55
CA ALA A 56 10.31 -1.91 5.77
C ALA A 56 11.17 -2.53 6.88
N PRO A 57 10.71 -3.61 7.55
CA PRO A 57 11.33 -4.10 8.79
C PRO A 57 12.70 -4.75 8.62
N PHE A 58 13.04 -5.21 7.41
CA PHE A 58 14.27 -5.97 7.20
C PHE A 58 15.22 -5.24 6.26
N PRO A 59 16.56 -5.28 6.52
CA PRO A 59 17.54 -4.86 5.53
C PRO A 59 17.36 -5.65 4.23
N CYS A 60 17.60 -5.00 3.09
CA CYS A 60 17.53 -5.68 1.79
C CYS A 60 18.61 -6.75 1.69
N ASP A 61 18.23 -7.99 1.37
CA ASP A 61 19.17 -9.11 1.20
C ASP A 61 19.72 -9.23 -0.23
N MET A 62 19.21 -8.40 -1.15
CA MET A 62 19.63 -8.36 -2.56
C MET A 62 20.54 -7.17 -2.88
N ALA A 63 20.75 -6.25 -1.93
CA ALA A 63 21.58 -5.05 -2.09
C ALA A 63 22.21 -4.67 -0.73
N PRO A 64 23.37 -3.97 -0.72
CA PRO A 64 24.02 -3.56 0.52
C PRO A 64 23.33 -2.37 1.22
N TYR A 65 22.21 -1.88 0.70
CA TYR A 65 21.44 -0.75 1.21
C TYR A 65 19.94 -0.98 0.99
N GLY A 66 19.12 -0.15 1.62
CA GLY A 66 17.67 -0.22 1.53
C GLY A 66 17.05 -1.34 2.36
N TYR A 67 15.75 -1.47 2.24
CA TYR A 67 14.94 -2.36 3.06
C TYR A 67 14.04 -3.25 2.19
N GLN A 68 13.50 -4.28 2.83
CA GLN A 68 12.54 -5.21 2.23
C GLN A 68 11.45 -5.58 3.24
N TRP A 69 10.23 -5.81 2.74
CA TRP A 69 9.15 -6.33 3.54
C TRP A 69 9.34 -7.83 3.77
N PHE A 70 9.83 -8.53 2.76
CA PHE A 70 10.17 -9.95 2.82
C PHE A 70 11.24 -10.31 1.80
N SER A 71 11.99 -11.39 2.06
CA SER A 71 13.01 -11.89 1.13
C SER A 71 12.39 -12.40 -0.17
N VAL A 72 13.10 -12.18 -1.27
CA VAL A 72 12.79 -12.74 -2.60
C VAL A 72 13.89 -13.67 -3.12
N GLN A 73 14.81 -14.11 -2.26
CA GLN A 73 15.81 -15.12 -2.61
C GLN A 73 15.14 -16.45 -2.97
N ASP A 74 14.13 -16.85 -2.20
CA ASP A 74 13.21 -17.91 -2.56
C ASP A 74 11.87 -17.29 -3.00
N ARG A 75 11.54 -17.45 -4.29
CA ARG A 75 10.31 -16.91 -4.89
C ARG A 75 9.16 -17.91 -4.95
N THR A 76 9.29 -19.06 -4.30
CA THR A 76 8.17 -20.00 -4.23
C THR A 76 6.97 -19.36 -3.52
N PRO A 77 5.75 -19.66 -3.91
CA PRO A 77 4.55 -19.11 -3.27
C PRO A 77 4.55 -19.30 -1.74
N ALA A 78 5.03 -20.45 -1.28
CA ALA A 78 5.10 -20.77 0.16
C ALA A 78 6.09 -19.86 0.90
N ALA A 79 7.30 -19.65 0.36
CA ALA A 79 8.32 -18.80 0.95
C ALA A 79 7.89 -17.32 0.97
N VAL A 80 7.31 -16.83 -0.13
CA VAL A 80 6.77 -15.48 -0.20
C VAL A 80 5.65 -15.28 0.81
N LEU A 81 4.71 -16.21 0.92
CA LEU A 81 3.62 -16.13 1.92
C LEU A 81 4.16 -16.15 3.35
N ALA A 82 5.15 -16.98 3.64
CA ALA A 82 5.80 -17.02 4.96
C ALA A 82 6.44 -15.68 5.30
N GLY A 83 7.17 -15.07 4.35
CA GLY A 83 7.78 -13.75 4.51
C GLY A 83 6.75 -12.63 4.73
N VAL A 84 5.68 -12.62 3.93
CA VAL A 84 4.57 -11.66 4.10
C VAL A 84 3.93 -11.81 5.47
N ARG A 85 3.67 -13.04 5.93
CA ARG A 85 3.11 -13.33 7.26
C ARG A 85 4.03 -12.91 8.41
N ALA A 86 5.33 -12.94 8.20
CA ALA A 86 6.30 -12.46 9.20
C ALA A 86 6.28 -10.92 9.32
N ALA A 87 6.15 -10.19 8.21
CA ALA A 87 6.12 -8.73 8.19
C ALA A 87 4.74 -8.14 8.54
N ALA A 88 3.67 -8.85 8.24
CA ALA A 88 2.30 -8.34 8.38
C ALA A 88 1.95 -7.83 9.79
N PRO A 89 2.30 -8.53 10.89
CA PRO A 89 2.03 -8.02 12.25
C PRO A 89 2.77 -6.71 12.56
N MET A 90 3.95 -6.48 11.96
CA MET A 90 4.73 -5.26 12.18
C MET A 90 4.07 -4.07 11.49
N LEU A 91 3.59 -4.26 10.26
CA LEU A 91 2.84 -3.24 9.54
C LEU A 91 1.48 -2.97 10.20
N ASP A 92 0.78 -4.02 10.63
CA ASP A 92 -0.51 -3.90 11.31
C ASP A 92 -0.40 -3.09 12.60
N ALA A 93 0.59 -3.39 13.43
CA ALA A 93 0.88 -2.65 14.66
C ALA A 93 1.28 -1.19 14.37
N PHE A 94 2.07 -0.95 13.32
CA PHE A 94 2.44 0.40 12.89
C PHE A 94 1.21 1.24 12.50
N ILE A 95 0.29 0.65 11.73
CA ILE A 95 -0.96 1.33 11.36
C ILE A 95 -1.74 1.72 12.62
N ASP A 96 -1.91 0.78 13.57
CA ASP A 96 -2.63 1.05 14.82
C ASP A 96 -1.99 2.17 15.63
N GLU A 97 -0.67 2.14 15.79
CA GLU A 97 0.09 3.17 16.51
C GLU A 97 -0.07 4.55 15.87
N GLU A 98 0.09 4.64 14.55
CA GLU A 98 0.04 5.91 13.83
C GLU A 98 -1.37 6.51 13.77
N VAL A 99 -2.39 5.65 13.68
CA VAL A 99 -3.82 6.05 13.78
C VAL A 99 -4.12 6.58 15.19
N GLN A 100 -3.75 5.82 16.22
CA GLN A 100 -3.98 6.20 17.62
C GLN A 100 -3.25 7.49 17.99
N LYS A 101 -1.98 7.64 17.63
CA LYS A 101 -1.15 8.81 17.91
C LYS A 101 -1.75 10.12 17.38
N ARG A 102 -2.53 10.05 16.31
CA ARG A 102 -3.20 11.20 15.69
C ARG A 102 -4.65 11.37 16.11
N GLY A 103 -5.21 10.47 16.90
CA GLY A 103 -6.62 10.46 17.26
C GLY A 103 -7.55 10.21 16.06
N LEU A 104 -7.05 9.51 15.03
CA LEU A 104 -7.76 9.12 13.82
C LEU A 104 -8.42 7.75 13.96
N THR A 105 -9.12 7.34 12.93
CA THR A 105 -9.67 6.01 12.75
C THR A 105 -9.13 5.37 11.48
N GLU A 106 -9.35 4.07 11.32
CA GLU A 106 -8.98 3.36 10.10
C GLU A 106 -9.70 3.93 8.87
N SER A 107 -10.94 4.42 9.02
CA SER A 107 -11.68 5.06 7.93
C SER A 107 -11.12 6.43 7.51
N ASP A 108 -10.20 7.00 8.30
CA ASP A 108 -9.44 8.21 7.96
C ASP A 108 -8.09 7.90 7.31
N THR A 109 -7.76 6.61 7.11
CA THR A 109 -6.43 6.15 6.72
C THR A 109 -6.45 5.39 5.41
N ALA A 110 -5.59 5.76 4.46
CA ALA A 110 -5.36 5.03 3.22
C ALA A 110 -3.95 4.44 3.17
N LEU A 111 -3.82 3.23 2.61
CA LEU A 111 -2.52 2.64 2.27
C LEU A 111 -2.21 2.88 0.80
N VAL A 112 -0.99 3.24 0.52
CA VAL A 112 -0.43 3.32 -0.84
C VAL A 112 0.80 2.44 -0.90
N GLY A 113 0.87 1.54 -1.85
CA GLY A 113 2.02 0.66 -2.02
C GLY A 113 2.62 0.72 -3.41
N PHE A 114 3.92 0.48 -3.49
CA PHE A 114 4.62 0.20 -4.73
C PHE A 114 5.29 -1.17 -4.64
N SER A 115 5.11 -2.04 -5.64
CA SER A 115 5.76 -3.36 -5.72
C SER A 115 5.48 -4.22 -4.47
N GLN A 116 6.51 -4.57 -3.67
CA GLN A 116 6.32 -5.26 -2.39
C GLN A 116 5.39 -4.48 -1.43
N GLY A 117 5.45 -3.15 -1.44
CA GLY A 117 4.55 -2.31 -0.65
C GLY A 117 3.08 -2.50 -1.03
N THR A 118 2.76 -2.68 -2.33
CA THR A 118 1.42 -3.05 -2.80
C THR A 118 1.00 -4.41 -2.25
N MET A 119 1.90 -5.40 -2.30
CA MET A 119 1.63 -6.75 -1.79
C MET A 119 1.29 -6.70 -0.30
N MET A 120 2.04 -5.93 0.49
CA MET A 120 1.79 -5.74 1.92
C MET A 120 0.50 -4.95 2.19
N SER A 121 0.24 -3.88 1.43
CA SER A 121 -0.99 -3.09 1.56
C SER A 121 -2.24 -3.94 1.36
N LEU A 122 -2.25 -4.76 0.32
CA LEU A 122 -3.35 -5.69 0.04
C LEU A 122 -3.45 -6.78 1.11
N TYR A 123 -2.31 -7.39 1.49
CA TYR A 123 -2.32 -8.48 2.45
C TYR A 123 -2.84 -8.03 3.82
N VAL A 124 -2.30 -6.95 4.36
CA VAL A 124 -2.68 -6.43 5.68
C VAL A 124 -4.04 -5.74 5.62
N GLY A 125 -4.26 -4.83 4.68
CA GLY A 125 -5.46 -4.00 4.63
C GLY A 125 -6.76 -4.80 4.51
N LEU A 126 -6.75 -5.90 3.76
CA LEU A 126 -7.91 -6.78 3.60
C LEU A 126 -8.16 -7.68 4.81
N ARG A 127 -7.17 -7.87 5.70
CA ARG A 127 -7.24 -8.72 6.91
C ARG A 127 -7.47 -7.93 8.20
N ARG A 128 -7.51 -6.61 8.14
CA ARG A 128 -7.82 -5.77 9.30
C ARG A 128 -9.30 -5.87 9.65
N ALA A 129 -9.60 -5.90 10.96
CA ALA A 129 -10.98 -5.98 11.46
C ALA A 129 -11.76 -4.69 11.18
N LYS A 130 -11.08 -3.54 11.25
CA LYS A 130 -11.65 -2.24 10.93
C LYS A 130 -11.18 -1.82 9.54
N GLN A 131 -12.12 -1.35 8.74
CA GLN A 131 -11.91 -1.03 7.35
C GLN A 131 -11.14 0.28 7.16
N LEU A 132 -10.07 0.23 6.36
CA LEU A 132 -9.36 1.41 5.88
C LEU A 132 -10.21 2.22 4.89
N ALA A 133 -9.90 3.51 4.73
CA ALA A 133 -10.53 4.36 3.71
C ALA A 133 -10.32 3.81 2.29
N GLY A 134 -9.13 3.29 1.99
CA GLY A 134 -8.84 2.69 0.70
C GLY A 134 -7.41 2.14 0.60
N ILE A 135 -7.17 1.37 -0.45
CA ILE A 135 -5.85 0.83 -0.79
C ILE A 135 -5.53 1.19 -2.24
N LEU A 136 -4.41 1.88 -2.44
CA LEU A 136 -3.85 2.21 -3.75
C LEU A 136 -2.57 1.40 -3.95
N GLY A 137 -2.53 0.58 -4.99
CA GLY A 137 -1.38 -0.27 -5.29
C GLY A 137 -0.83 -0.04 -6.69
N TYR A 138 0.49 0.14 -6.77
CA TYR A 138 1.23 0.26 -8.03
C TYR A 138 2.12 -0.96 -8.24
N SER A 139 2.13 -1.51 -9.43
CA SER A 139 3.08 -2.54 -9.91
C SER A 139 3.28 -3.69 -8.92
N GLY A 140 2.21 -4.17 -8.31
CA GLY A 140 2.24 -5.26 -7.33
C GLY A 140 1.35 -6.44 -7.72
N ARG A 141 1.24 -7.39 -6.80
CA ARG A 141 0.36 -8.56 -6.97
C ARG A 141 -0.36 -8.92 -5.66
N LEU A 142 -1.48 -9.57 -5.76
CA LEU A 142 -2.19 -10.15 -4.61
C LEU A 142 -1.49 -11.45 -4.19
N ILE A 143 -1.05 -11.51 -2.93
CA ILE A 143 -0.40 -12.70 -2.38
C ILE A 143 -1.45 -13.64 -1.80
N ALA A 144 -1.34 -14.93 -2.12
CA ALA A 144 -2.21 -16.00 -1.66
C ALA A 144 -3.72 -15.69 -1.86
N PRO A 145 -4.16 -15.44 -3.12
CA PRO A 145 -5.56 -15.13 -3.41
C PRO A 145 -6.52 -16.25 -2.97
N GLU A 146 -6.07 -17.49 -2.94
CA GLU A 146 -6.82 -18.66 -2.50
C GLU A 146 -7.22 -18.61 -1.01
N LEU A 147 -6.47 -17.86 -0.20
CA LEU A 147 -6.78 -17.67 1.23
C LEU A 147 -7.75 -16.52 1.49
N LEU A 148 -8.04 -15.70 0.47
CA LEU A 148 -8.84 -14.51 0.66
C LEU A 148 -10.24 -14.83 1.20
N ALA A 149 -10.87 -15.87 0.69
CA ALA A 149 -12.22 -16.28 1.14
C ALA A 149 -12.31 -16.60 2.64
N SER A 150 -11.23 -17.16 3.23
CA SER A 150 -11.18 -17.54 4.64
C SER A 150 -10.59 -16.47 5.56
N GLU A 151 -9.75 -15.57 5.02
CA GLU A 151 -8.98 -14.61 5.82
C GLU A 151 -9.47 -13.15 5.66
N LEU A 152 -10.37 -12.87 4.71
CA LEU A 152 -10.90 -11.53 4.47
C LEU A 152 -11.73 -11.04 5.66
N ARG A 153 -11.42 -9.85 6.19
CA ARG A 153 -12.12 -9.24 7.32
C ARG A 153 -12.77 -7.89 6.99
N SER A 154 -12.23 -7.17 6.01
CA SER A 154 -12.78 -5.90 5.55
C SER A 154 -12.67 -5.76 4.02
N ARG A 155 -13.44 -4.84 3.46
CA ARG A 155 -13.55 -4.64 2.00
C ARG A 155 -13.36 -3.16 1.62
N PRO A 156 -12.19 -2.56 1.93
CA PRO A 156 -11.94 -1.20 1.51
C PRO A 156 -11.93 -1.10 -0.02
N PRO A 157 -12.30 0.05 -0.59
CA PRO A 157 -12.06 0.31 -2.01
C PRO A 157 -10.60 0.12 -2.38
N VAL A 158 -10.33 -0.49 -3.53
CA VAL A 158 -8.98 -0.74 -4.03
C VAL A 158 -8.82 -0.12 -5.41
N LEU A 159 -7.69 0.55 -5.66
CA LEU A 159 -7.24 0.90 -7.01
C LEU A 159 -5.88 0.23 -7.25
N LEU A 160 -5.77 -0.54 -8.34
CA LEU A 160 -4.51 -1.14 -8.79
C LEU A 160 -4.09 -0.52 -10.13
N VAL A 161 -2.84 -0.08 -10.20
CA VAL A 161 -2.22 0.53 -11.37
C VAL A 161 -1.00 -0.29 -11.78
N HIS A 162 -0.86 -0.64 -13.06
CA HIS A 162 0.21 -1.51 -13.50
C HIS A 162 0.68 -1.17 -14.91
N GLY A 163 1.99 -1.10 -15.11
CA GLY A 163 2.61 -0.93 -16.43
C GLY A 163 2.51 -2.21 -17.27
N THR A 164 2.11 -2.08 -18.54
CA THR A 164 1.96 -3.25 -19.42
C THR A 164 3.28 -3.90 -19.83
N HIS A 165 4.41 -3.23 -19.61
CA HIS A 165 5.76 -3.72 -19.92
C HIS A 165 6.61 -3.95 -18.67
N ASP A 166 5.96 -4.17 -17.51
CA ASP A 166 6.63 -4.40 -16.23
C ASP A 166 7.45 -5.71 -16.27
N PRO A 167 8.81 -5.63 -16.20
CA PRO A 167 9.67 -6.81 -16.24
C PRO A 167 9.85 -7.47 -14.86
N MET A 168 9.43 -6.81 -13.78
CA MET A 168 9.66 -7.26 -12.39
C MET A 168 8.45 -8.00 -11.82
N VAL A 169 7.25 -7.46 -12.05
CA VAL A 169 5.98 -8.07 -11.65
C VAL A 169 5.14 -8.23 -12.93
N PRO A 170 4.88 -9.46 -13.37
CA PRO A 170 4.16 -9.72 -14.63
C PRO A 170 2.82 -8.98 -14.68
N PHE A 171 2.51 -8.35 -15.81
CA PHE A 171 1.30 -7.54 -16.01
C PHE A 171 0.00 -8.34 -15.75
N GLU A 172 0.01 -9.65 -16.01
CA GLU A 172 -1.10 -10.55 -15.74
C GLU A 172 -1.51 -10.55 -14.26
N SER A 173 -0.61 -10.15 -13.37
CA SER A 173 -0.89 -10.01 -11.93
C SER A 173 -2.02 -9.03 -11.64
N LEU A 174 -2.20 -8.00 -12.50
CA LEU A 174 -3.29 -7.04 -12.39
C LEU A 174 -4.66 -7.72 -12.58
N ALA A 175 -4.84 -8.48 -13.66
CA ALA A 175 -6.08 -9.19 -13.95
C ALA A 175 -6.37 -10.30 -12.94
N HIS A 176 -5.34 -11.00 -12.47
CA HIS A 176 -5.48 -12.01 -11.41
C HIS A 176 -5.95 -11.39 -10.10
N ALA A 177 -5.34 -10.27 -9.69
CA ALA A 177 -5.74 -9.57 -8.48
C ALA A 177 -7.18 -9.02 -8.59
N GLU A 178 -7.52 -8.39 -9.72
CA GLU A 178 -8.87 -7.88 -9.99
C GLU A 178 -9.93 -8.98 -9.87
N THR A 179 -9.70 -10.12 -10.52
CA THR A 179 -10.62 -11.26 -10.51
C THR A 179 -10.83 -11.78 -9.08
N ALA A 180 -9.74 -11.99 -8.33
CA ALA A 180 -9.83 -12.52 -6.98
C ALA A 180 -10.52 -11.53 -6.02
N LEU A 181 -10.22 -10.23 -6.12
CA LEU A 181 -10.84 -9.19 -5.30
C LEU A 181 -12.34 -9.06 -5.60
N LYS A 182 -12.75 -9.04 -6.87
CA LYS A 182 -14.16 -9.03 -7.28
C LYS A 182 -14.91 -10.25 -6.77
N THR A 183 -14.32 -11.42 -6.89
CA THR A 183 -14.90 -12.69 -6.39
C THR A 183 -15.10 -12.64 -4.87
N ALA A 184 -14.22 -11.98 -4.13
CA ALA A 184 -14.33 -11.80 -2.68
C ALA A 184 -15.25 -10.62 -2.28
N GLY A 185 -15.87 -9.93 -3.24
CA GLY A 185 -16.76 -8.79 -3.00
C GLY A 185 -16.02 -7.51 -2.56
N VAL A 186 -14.72 -7.39 -2.87
CA VAL A 186 -13.94 -6.18 -2.62
C VAL A 186 -14.12 -5.22 -3.82
N PRO A 187 -14.54 -3.95 -3.58
CA PRO A 187 -14.61 -2.96 -4.65
C PRO A 187 -13.22 -2.68 -5.21
N VAL A 188 -13.00 -2.98 -6.49
CA VAL A 188 -11.70 -2.80 -7.13
C VAL A 188 -11.84 -2.12 -8.49
N GLU A 189 -10.97 -1.15 -8.71
CA GLU A 189 -10.72 -0.49 -9.99
C GLU A 189 -9.30 -0.84 -10.44
N THR A 190 -9.09 -0.92 -11.74
CA THR A 190 -7.77 -1.19 -12.31
C THR A 190 -7.43 -0.16 -13.39
N LEU A 191 -6.13 0.16 -13.51
CA LEU A 191 -5.58 0.97 -14.58
C LEU A 191 -4.36 0.27 -15.17
N ALA A 192 -4.43 -0.08 -16.45
CA ALA A 192 -3.29 -0.54 -17.23
C ALA A 192 -2.62 0.67 -17.89
N CYS A 193 -1.31 0.86 -17.66
CA CYS A 193 -0.52 1.94 -18.24
C CYS A 193 0.29 1.41 -19.44
N PRO A 194 -0.12 1.70 -20.70
CA PRO A 194 0.53 1.14 -21.88
C PRO A 194 2.00 1.58 -22.01
N GLY A 195 2.89 0.63 -22.27
CA GLY A 195 4.31 0.89 -22.50
C GLY A 195 5.14 1.21 -21.26
N ILE A 196 4.49 1.30 -20.09
CA ILE A 196 5.17 1.60 -18.83
C ILE A 196 5.76 0.32 -18.24
N GLU A 197 6.98 0.45 -17.77
CA GLU A 197 7.71 -0.60 -17.05
C GLU A 197 7.35 -0.60 -15.54
N HIS A 198 8.26 -1.06 -14.66
CA HIS A 198 8.10 -1.11 -13.22
C HIS A 198 8.22 0.27 -12.57
N SER A 199 7.21 1.15 -12.77
CA SER A 199 7.24 2.54 -12.30
C SER A 199 5.84 3.12 -12.13
N ILE A 200 5.77 4.33 -11.55
CA ILE A 200 4.54 5.14 -11.46
C ILE A 200 4.62 6.21 -12.55
N ASP A 201 3.72 6.15 -13.51
CA ASP A 201 3.63 7.09 -14.61
C ASP A 201 2.70 8.28 -14.28
N PRO A 202 2.69 9.35 -15.10
CA PRO A 202 1.83 10.52 -14.85
C PRO A 202 0.34 10.20 -14.79
N GLU A 203 -0.17 9.28 -15.61
CA GLU A 203 -1.58 8.89 -15.61
C GLU A 203 -1.93 8.12 -14.32
N GLY A 204 -1.11 7.14 -13.94
CA GLY A 204 -1.24 6.42 -12.69
C GLY A 204 -1.15 7.33 -11.48
N LEU A 205 -0.25 8.32 -11.51
CA LEU A 205 -0.12 9.33 -10.46
C LEU A 205 -1.39 10.19 -10.32
N GLN A 206 -1.95 10.66 -11.43
CA GLN A 206 -3.19 11.44 -11.46
C GLN A 206 -4.38 10.62 -10.97
N ARG A 207 -4.53 9.39 -11.47
CA ARG A 207 -5.61 8.49 -11.07
C ARG A 207 -5.54 8.12 -9.59
N GLY A 208 -4.33 7.89 -9.07
CA GLY A 208 -4.09 7.63 -7.65
C GLY A 208 -4.50 8.81 -6.78
N GLY A 209 -4.18 10.04 -7.18
CA GLY A 209 -4.60 11.25 -6.46
C GLY A 209 -6.11 11.43 -6.41
N ALA A 210 -6.79 11.21 -7.53
CA ALA A 210 -8.27 11.25 -7.60
C ALA A 210 -8.92 10.16 -6.73
N PHE A 211 -8.31 8.96 -6.69
CA PHE A 211 -8.75 7.88 -5.80
C PHE A 211 -8.61 8.29 -4.33
N LEU A 212 -7.43 8.76 -3.90
CA LEU A 212 -7.19 9.20 -2.53
C LEU A 212 -8.15 10.31 -2.12
N GLN A 213 -8.38 11.31 -2.97
CA GLN A 213 -9.34 12.38 -2.73
C GLN A 213 -10.75 11.80 -2.48
N ARG A 214 -11.19 10.87 -3.31
CA ARG A 214 -12.52 10.26 -3.18
C ARG A 214 -12.67 9.47 -1.87
N VAL A 215 -11.72 8.59 -1.54
CA VAL A 215 -11.85 7.70 -0.38
C VAL A 215 -11.62 8.42 0.94
N LEU A 216 -10.81 9.47 0.96
CA LEU A 216 -10.53 10.27 2.17
C LEU A 216 -11.50 11.43 2.36
N SER A 217 -12.31 11.79 1.36
CA SER A 217 -13.38 12.81 1.49
C SER A 217 -14.72 12.22 1.89
N ALA A 218 -14.89 10.89 1.80
CA ALA A 218 -16.12 10.24 2.22
C ALA A 218 -16.34 10.43 3.73
N PRO A 219 -17.58 10.71 4.18
CA PRO A 219 -17.88 10.67 5.61
C PRO A 219 -17.61 9.26 6.15
N PRO A 220 -17.17 9.12 7.41
CA PRO A 220 -17.01 7.80 8.02
C PRO A 220 -18.34 7.03 7.95
N ALA A 221 -18.25 5.75 7.56
CA ALA A 221 -19.39 4.86 7.42
C ALA A 221 -20.00 4.51 8.79
#